data_072187eda191d7cb2be47189e079787f
#
_entry.id   072187eda191d7cb2be47189e079787f
#
_cell.length_a   1.000
_cell.length_b   1.000
_cell.length_c   1.000
_cell.angle_alpha   90.00
_cell.angle_beta   90.00
_cell.angle_gamma   90.00
#
_symmetry.space_group_name_H-M   'P 1'
#
loop_
_entity.id
_entity.type
_entity.pdbx_description
1 polymer ?
#
loop_
_entity_poly.entity_id
_entity_poly.type
_entity_poly.pdbx_seq_one_letter_code
_entity_poly.pdbx_strand_id
1 'polypeptide(L)'
;MSSFYKLAILEVRRETKDAVSIQFQVPAALATQYQFTAGQYVTLKLTLDGVALRRAYSICSAPKSGELRIAVKAVPNGVFSSFANAQLKAGDIIEVSVPEGHFQLTTHANQPKTYVGIAAGSGITPILSMIQSVLAEEPQSTFALIYGNKSPEDTIFYAQLQELEAAHPSRFSIQYVFSRAKAEHALFGRIDVSVLNYFFNQHGSSSFDHYYLCGPESMITEISAELKAKNIPESAIKFELFSAAPTEKTEQTSQGNTTISVLVDGETTTFEMPQKQTVLEAALKKGIDAPYSCQGGICSSCLGRVTKGSAHMVKNTILSDSEVAEGLILTCQAH
;
A
#
# COMPACT_ATOMS: atom_id res chain seq x y z
N MET A 1 -0.63 -17.37 -9.50
CA MET A 1 -0.29 -16.07 -10.14
C MET A 1 -1.38 -15.08 -9.92
N SER A 2 -0.99 -13.81 -9.73
CA SER A 2 -1.94 -12.72 -9.93
C SER A 2 -2.38 -12.70 -11.37
N SER A 3 -3.64 -12.99 -11.63
CA SER A 3 -4.18 -12.89 -12.97
C SER A 3 -4.26 -11.43 -13.39
N PHE A 4 -3.74 -11.09 -14.58
CA PHE A 4 -3.82 -9.75 -15.16
C PHE A 4 -4.89 -9.72 -16.25
N TYR A 5 -5.72 -8.69 -16.23
CA TYR A 5 -6.73 -8.44 -17.25
C TYR A 5 -6.57 -7.05 -17.84
N LYS A 6 -6.85 -6.91 -19.12
CA LYS A 6 -6.88 -5.61 -19.81
C LYS A 6 -8.13 -4.86 -19.42
N LEU A 7 -7.99 -3.76 -18.68
CA LEU A 7 -9.08 -2.89 -18.29
C LEU A 7 -8.96 -1.54 -19.01
N ALA A 8 -10.09 -1.02 -19.47
CA ALA A 8 -10.15 0.34 -19.98
C ALA A 8 -10.18 1.33 -18.82
N ILE A 9 -9.50 2.46 -18.97
CA ILE A 9 -9.60 3.60 -18.07
C ILE A 9 -10.91 4.31 -18.37
N LEU A 10 -11.78 4.42 -17.37
CA LEU A 10 -13.05 5.15 -17.46
C LEU A 10 -12.84 6.65 -17.25
N GLU A 11 -12.02 7.02 -16.28
CA GLU A 11 -11.73 8.40 -15.91
C GLU A 11 -10.30 8.55 -15.38
N VAL A 12 -9.68 9.68 -15.71
CA VAL A 12 -8.46 10.18 -15.04
C VAL A 12 -8.78 11.56 -14.49
N ARG A 13 -8.78 11.71 -13.17
CA ARG A 13 -9.06 12.98 -12.48
C ARG A 13 -7.82 13.55 -11.83
N ARG A 14 -7.58 14.85 -11.99
CA ARG A 14 -6.51 15.57 -11.32
C ARG A 14 -6.87 15.80 -9.86
N GLU A 15 -6.09 15.24 -8.95
CA GLU A 15 -6.28 15.41 -7.51
C GLU A 15 -5.43 16.54 -6.94
N THR A 16 -4.16 16.60 -7.36
CA THR A 16 -3.22 17.69 -7.06
C THR A 16 -2.35 17.94 -8.28
N LYS A 17 -1.48 18.95 -8.24
CA LYS A 17 -0.50 19.18 -9.33
C LYS A 17 0.33 17.93 -9.68
N ASP A 18 0.61 17.09 -8.68
CA ASP A 18 1.49 15.92 -8.78
C ASP A 18 0.75 14.58 -8.62
N ALA A 19 -0.59 14.57 -8.60
CA ALA A 19 -1.34 13.33 -8.41
C ALA A 19 -2.60 13.28 -9.27
N VAL A 20 -2.88 12.10 -9.82
CA VAL A 20 -4.14 11.77 -10.50
C VAL A 20 -4.81 10.57 -9.84
N SER A 21 -6.14 10.53 -9.84
CA SER A 21 -6.87 9.29 -9.62
C SER A 21 -7.33 8.70 -10.95
N ILE A 22 -7.37 7.37 -11.01
CA ILE A 22 -7.68 6.58 -12.21
C ILE A 22 -8.78 5.60 -11.84
N GLN A 23 -9.92 5.69 -12.54
CA GLN A 23 -10.99 4.72 -12.42
C GLN A 23 -10.94 3.75 -13.60
N PHE A 24 -11.01 2.46 -13.30
CA PHE A 24 -11.06 1.40 -14.31
C PHE A 24 -12.47 0.91 -14.54
N GLN A 25 -12.76 0.59 -15.80
CA GLN A 25 -13.97 -0.11 -16.17
C GLN A 25 -13.76 -1.62 -15.99
N VAL A 26 -14.40 -2.20 -14.97
CA VAL A 26 -14.40 -3.65 -14.76
C VAL A 26 -15.54 -4.26 -15.56
N PRO A 27 -15.26 -5.11 -16.57
CA PRO A 27 -16.31 -5.82 -17.31
C PRO A 27 -17.14 -6.72 -16.39
N ALA A 28 -18.43 -6.87 -16.65
CA ALA A 28 -19.33 -7.71 -15.84
C ALA A 28 -18.82 -9.16 -15.69
N ALA A 29 -18.19 -9.72 -16.71
CA ALA A 29 -17.60 -11.06 -16.67
C ALA A 29 -16.43 -11.19 -15.68
N LEU A 30 -15.81 -10.08 -15.28
CA LEU A 30 -14.69 -10.03 -14.33
C LEU A 30 -15.10 -9.49 -12.95
N ALA A 31 -16.37 -9.15 -12.73
CA ALA A 31 -16.84 -8.49 -11.51
C ALA A 31 -16.48 -9.28 -10.24
N THR A 32 -16.55 -10.61 -10.28
CA THR A 32 -16.20 -11.47 -9.14
C THR A 32 -14.70 -11.43 -8.83
N GLN A 33 -13.84 -11.42 -9.86
CA GLN A 33 -12.38 -11.38 -9.71
C GLN A 33 -11.88 -10.03 -9.17
N TYR A 34 -12.65 -8.96 -9.38
CA TYR A 34 -12.31 -7.62 -8.91
C TYR A 34 -13.06 -7.20 -7.64
N GLN A 35 -13.71 -8.14 -6.95
CA GLN A 35 -14.16 -7.90 -5.58
C GLN A 35 -12.93 -7.73 -4.68
N PHE A 36 -12.98 -6.75 -3.78
CA PHE A 36 -11.87 -6.46 -2.89
C PHE A 36 -12.34 -6.09 -1.48
N THR A 37 -11.41 -6.13 -0.56
CA THR A 37 -11.55 -5.61 0.81
C THR A 37 -10.83 -4.27 0.91
N ALA A 38 -11.37 -3.34 1.69
CA ALA A 38 -10.74 -2.02 1.88
C ALA A 38 -9.29 -2.15 2.34
N GLY A 39 -8.40 -1.42 1.67
CA GLY A 39 -6.95 -1.45 1.91
C GLY A 39 -6.17 -2.34 0.96
N GLN A 40 -6.82 -3.18 0.14
CA GLN A 40 -6.13 -3.95 -0.91
C GLN A 40 -5.62 -3.04 -2.03
N TYR A 41 -4.69 -3.57 -2.83
CA TYR A 41 -4.10 -2.91 -4.00
C TYR A 41 -4.27 -3.73 -5.27
N VAL A 42 -4.05 -3.10 -6.40
CA VAL A 42 -3.85 -3.75 -7.71
C VAL A 42 -2.47 -3.43 -8.25
N THR A 43 -1.91 -4.34 -9.02
CA THR A 43 -0.66 -4.12 -9.76
C THR A 43 -0.98 -3.74 -11.20
N LEU A 44 -0.45 -2.62 -11.64
CA LEU A 44 -0.53 -2.19 -13.05
C LEU A 44 0.69 -2.69 -13.81
N LYS A 45 0.47 -3.25 -15.00
CA LYS A 45 1.53 -3.72 -15.90
C LYS A 45 1.44 -2.96 -17.21
N LEU A 46 2.54 -2.39 -17.62
CA LEU A 46 2.65 -1.57 -18.83
C LEU A 46 4.07 -1.69 -19.40
N THR A 47 4.20 -1.65 -20.72
CA THR A 47 5.49 -1.54 -21.40
C THR A 47 5.68 -0.11 -21.87
N LEU A 48 6.73 0.56 -21.39
CA LEU A 48 7.16 1.90 -21.83
C LEU A 48 8.56 1.81 -22.42
N ASP A 49 8.74 2.31 -23.61
CA ASP A 49 10.02 2.31 -24.32
C ASP A 49 10.70 0.92 -24.37
N GLY A 50 9.90 -0.14 -24.55
CA GLY A 50 10.37 -1.52 -24.56
C GLY A 50 10.67 -2.13 -23.18
N VAL A 51 10.49 -1.37 -22.10
CA VAL A 51 10.70 -1.85 -20.72
C VAL A 51 9.36 -2.19 -20.08
N ALA A 52 9.21 -3.45 -19.64
CA ALA A 52 8.06 -3.87 -18.88
C ALA A 52 8.12 -3.33 -17.45
N LEU A 53 7.07 -2.65 -17.04
CA LEU A 53 6.95 -2.05 -15.71
C LEU A 53 5.75 -2.66 -14.98
N ARG A 54 5.93 -3.01 -13.70
CA ARG A 54 4.85 -3.40 -12.78
C ARG A 54 4.90 -2.49 -11.57
N ARG A 55 3.74 -1.92 -11.18
CA ARG A 55 3.62 -1.01 -10.02
C ARG A 55 2.33 -1.26 -9.27
N ALA A 56 2.44 -1.48 -7.96
CA ALA A 56 1.29 -1.61 -7.07
C ALA A 56 0.72 -0.24 -6.70
N TYR A 57 -0.60 -0.15 -6.66
CA TYR A 57 -1.35 1.01 -6.20
C TYR A 57 -2.55 0.56 -5.38
N SER A 58 -2.64 1.06 -4.14
CA SER A 58 -3.77 0.74 -3.27
C SER A 58 -5.06 1.31 -3.85
N ILE A 59 -6.13 0.53 -3.73
CA ILE A 59 -7.47 0.92 -4.14
C ILE A 59 -7.97 1.97 -3.14
N CYS A 60 -8.45 3.10 -3.65
CA CYS A 60 -8.93 4.22 -2.84
C CYS A 60 -10.45 4.36 -2.81
N SER A 61 -11.18 3.63 -3.65
CA SER A 61 -12.64 3.53 -3.59
C SER A 61 -13.10 2.52 -2.53
N ALA A 62 -14.34 2.63 -2.06
CA ALA A 62 -14.92 1.62 -1.18
C ALA A 62 -15.30 0.34 -1.96
N PRO A 63 -15.18 -0.86 -1.35
CA PRO A 63 -15.50 -2.12 -2.01
C PRO A 63 -16.91 -2.20 -2.60
N LYS A 64 -17.88 -1.59 -1.91
CA LYS A 64 -19.31 -1.59 -2.34
C LYS A 64 -19.72 -0.39 -3.19
N SER A 65 -18.78 0.48 -3.55
CA SER A 65 -19.08 1.64 -4.41
C SER A 65 -19.35 1.27 -5.88
N GLY A 66 -18.98 0.07 -6.29
CA GLY A 66 -19.00 -0.33 -7.71
C GLY A 66 -17.84 0.25 -8.52
N GLU A 67 -16.91 0.96 -7.90
CA GLU A 67 -15.75 1.55 -8.55
C GLU A 67 -14.47 0.77 -8.23
N LEU A 68 -13.60 0.64 -9.23
CA LEU A 68 -12.19 0.27 -9.03
C LEU A 68 -11.35 1.51 -9.32
N ARG A 69 -10.95 2.23 -8.28
CA ARG A 69 -10.20 3.49 -8.38
C ARG A 69 -8.91 3.42 -7.57
N ILE A 70 -7.84 3.92 -8.17
CA ILE A 70 -6.53 4.10 -7.54
C ILE A 70 -6.10 5.56 -7.63
N ALA A 71 -5.06 5.96 -6.88
CA ALA A 71 -4.41 7.25 -7.13
C ALA A 71 -2.90 7.08 -7.31
N VAL A 72 -2.36 7.82 -8.27
CA VAL A 72 -0.94 7.80 -8.65
C VAL A 72 -0.33 9.15 -8.41
N LYS A 73 0.55 9.26 -7.42
CA LYS A 73 1.37 10.44 -7.17
C LYS A 73 2.68 10.35 -7.93
N ALA A 74 3.01 11.38 -8.68
CA ALA A 74 4.30 11.48 -9.36
C ALA A 74 5.44 11.55 -8.32
N VAL A 75 6.46 10.74 -8.51
CA VAL A 75 7.67 10.76 -7.69
C VAL A 75 8.87 11.18 -8.56
N PRO A 76 9.88 11.85 -8.00
CA PRO A 76 11.08 12.23 -8.75
C PRO A 76 11.68 11.00 -9.44
N ASN A 77 11.97 11.13 -10.75
CA ASN A 77 12.50 10.07 -11.61
C ASN A 77 11.62 8.80 -11.74
N GLY A 78 10.37 8.88 -11.34
CA GLY A 78 9.42 7.78 -11.43
C GLY A 78 8.86 7.63 -12.84
N VAL A 79 9.34 6.65 -13.62
CA VAL A 79 8.92 6.44 -15.02
C VAL A 79 7.42 6.27 -15.14
N PHE A 80 6.85 5.28 -14.44
CA PHE A 80 5.41 5.02 -14.50
C PHE A 80 4.57 6.17 -13.92
N SER A 81 4.94 6.70 -12.76
CA SER A 81 4.16 7.73 -12.08
C SER A 81 4.14 9.06 -12.85
N SER A 82 5.25 9.41 -13.51
CA SER A 82 5.31 10.58 -14.41
C SER A 82 4.45 10.37 -15.65
N PHE A 83 4.55 9.19 -16.29
CA PHE A 83 3.71 8.82 -17.43
C PHE A 83 2.22 8.88 -17.07
N ALA A 84 1.83 8.29 -15.94
CA ALA A 84 0.43 8.27 -15.50
C ALA A 84 -0.12 9.68 -15.28
N ASN A 85 0.69 10.58 -14.71
CA ASN A 85 0.27 11.97 -14.46
C ASN A 85 0.22 12.84 -15.71
N ALA A 86 1.01 12.53 -16.75
CA ALA A 86 1.15 13.37 -17.94
C ALA A 86 0.36 12.86 -19.15
N GLN A 87 0.16 11.55 -19.30
CA GLN A 87 -0.26 10.96 -20.57
C GLN A 87 -1.49 10.06 -20.47
N LEU A 88 -1.74 9.39 -19.33
CA LEU A 88 -2.92 8.52 -19.20
C LEU A 88 -4.22 9.31 -19.28
N LYS A 89 -5.20 8.75 -20.00
CA LYS A 89 -6.51 9.36 -20.22
C LYS A 89 -7.60 8.29 -20.32
N ALA A 90 -8.85 8.73 -20.25
CA ALA A 90 -10.00 7.88 -20.49
C ALA A 90 -9.92 7.21 -21.88
N GLY A 91 -10.25 5.93 -21.92
CA GLY A 91 -10.17 5.09 -23.12
C GLY A 91 -8.85 4.33 -23.28
N ASP A 92 -7.78 4.70 -22.57
CA ASP A 92 -6.54 3.90 -22.57
C ASP A 92 -6.78 2.53 -21.91
N ILE A 93 -6.01 1.52 -22.35
CA ILE A 93 -6.11 0.15 -21.84
C ILE A 93 -4.82 -0.21 -21.10
N ILE A 94 -4.96 -0.72 -19.88
CA ILE A 94 -3.84 -1.17 -19.04
C ILE A 94 -4.11 -2.58 -18.53
N GLU A 95 -3.06 -3.40 -18.40
CA GLU A 95 -3.14 -4.67 -17.70
C GLU A 95 -3.14 -4.41 -16.18
N VAL A 96 -4.20 -4.87 -15.50
CA VAL A 96 -4.42 -4.69 -14.07
C VAL A 96 -4.55 -6.06 -13.43
N SER A 97 -3.85 -6.30 -12.31
CA SER A 97 -4.01 -7.54 -11.55
C SER A 97 -5.36 -7.59 -10.84
N VAL A 98 -5.81 -8.79 -10.46
CA VAL A 98 -6.85 -8.90 -9.43
C VAL A 98 -6.38 -8.23 -8.13
N PRO A 99 -7.32 -7.76 -7.26
CA PRO A 99 -6.97 -7.16 -5.98
C PRO A 99 -6.20 -8.11 -5.05
N GLU A 100 -5.18 -7.58 -4.39
CA GLU A 100 -4.27 -8.31 -3.49
C GLU A 100 -3.94 -7.47 -2.26
N GLY A 101 -3.23 -8.06 -1.28
CA GLY A 101 -2.68 -7.35 -0.12
C GLY A 101 -3.28 -7.79 1.21
N HIS A 102 -2.52 -7.58 2.29
CA HIS A 102 -2.88 -7.99 3.66
C HIS A 102 -3.23 -6.80 4.56
N PHE A 103 -3.00 -5.57 4.10
CA PHE A 103 -3.38 -4.35 4.82
C PHE A 103 -4.88 -4.10 4.66
N GLN A 104 -5.69 -4.89 5.36
CA GLN A 104 -7.14 -4.95 5.14
C GLN A 104 -7.92 -4.50 6.36
N LEU A 105 -9.07 -3.86 6.11
CA LEU A 105 -10.13 -3.59 7.06
C LEU A 105 -11.40 -4.29 6.59
N THR A 106 -11.84 -5.28 7.38
CA THR A 106 -13.13 -5.93 7.19
C THR A 106 -14.16 -5.27 8.11
N THR A 107 -15.27 -4.83 7.53
CA THR A 107 -16.36 -4.17 8.25
C THR A 107 -17.26 -5.16 8.97
N HIS A 108 -17.79 -4.74 10.14
CA HIS A 108 -18.69 -5.54 10.97
C HIS A 108 -19.87 -4.68 11.48
N ALA A 109 -20.95 -4.61 10.73
CA ALA A 109 -22.08 -3.70 10.96
C ALA A 109 -22.67 -3.73 12.40
N ASN A 110 -22.57 -4.87 13.09
CA ASN A 110 -23.15 -5.08 14.43
C ASN A 110 -22.13 -4.97 15.59
N GLN A 111 -20.89 -4.56 15.30
CA GLN A 111 -19.83 -4.40 16.28
C GLN A 111 -19.28 -2.99 16.19
N PRO A 112 -19.78 -2.05 17.03
CA PRO A 112 -19.24 -0.69 17.07
C PRO A 112 -17.74 -0.71 17.35
N LYS A 113 -16.96 0.02 16.55
CA LYS A 113 -15.51 0.13 16.68
C LYS A 113 -15.05 1.56 16.48
N THR A 114 -13.88 1.83 17.01
CA THR A 114 -13.19 3.08 16.90
C THR A 114 -11.88 2.88 16.15
N TYR A 115 -11.71 3.60 15.05
CA TYR A 115 -10.58 3.46 14.15
C TYR A 115 -9.73 4.72 14.10
N VAL A 116 -8.41 4.56 13.98
CA VAL A 116 -7.48 5.65 13.65
C VAL A 116 -6.73 5.32 12.38
N GLY A 117 -6.80 6.23 11.41
CA GLY A 117 -5.93 6.26 10.24
C GLY A 117 -4.80 7.27 10.43
N ILE A 118 -3.56 6.89 10.15
CA ILE A 118 -2.40 7.78 10.18
C ILE A 118 -1.75 7.70 8.81
N ALA A 119 -2.00 8.72 7.99
CA ALA A 119 -1.61 8.76 6.59
C ALA A 119 -0.66 9.91 6.29
N ALA A 120 0.29 9.70 5.38
CA ALA A 120 1.08 10.79 4.81
C ALA A 120 1.17 10.70 3.28
N GLY A 121 0.84 11.83 2.62
CA GLY A 121 0.85 11.91 1.17
C GLY A 121 -0.04 10.87 0.49
N SER A 122 0.54 10.06 -0.40
CA SER A 122 -0.20 8.98 -1.10
C SER A 122 -0.64 7.82 -0.21
N GLY A 123 -0.14 7.72 1.04
CA GLY A 123 -0.60 6.74 2.01
C GLY A 123 -2.09 6.88 2.38
N ILE A 124 -2.73 7.96 1.95
CA ILE A 124 -4.18 8.13 2.10
C ILE A 124 -4.98 7.12 1.28
N THR A 125 -4.45 6.54 0.21
CA THR A 125 -5.23 5.71 -0.71
C THR A 125 -5.91 4.52 -0.04
N PRO A 126 -5.22 3.61 0.68
CA PRO A 126 -5.88 2.52 1.38
C PRO A 126 -6.75 3.02 2.54
N ILE A 127 -6.30 4.07 3.22
CA ILE A 127 -7.03 4.64 4.36
C ILE A 127 -8.36 5.25 3.92
N LEU A 128 -8.42 5.94 2.76
CA LEU A 128 -9.68 6.49 2.24
C LEU A 128 -10.68 5.37 1.92
N SER A 129 -10.22 4.27 1.33
CA SER A 129 -11.06 3.09 1.10
C SER A 129 -11.66 2.56 2.42
N MET A 130 -10.85 2.49 3.49
CA MET A 130 -11.28 2.07 4.83
C MET A 130 -12.27 3.06 5.44
N ILE A 131 -12.00 4.37 5.39
CA ILE A 131 -12.90 5.43 5.88
C ILE A 131 -14.28 5.30 5.24
N GLN A 132 -14.32 5.27 3.91
CA GLN A 132 -15.58 5.16 3.16
C GLN A 132 -16.34 3.87 3.53
N SER A 133 -15.63 2.75 3.69
CA SER A 133 -16.25 1.47 4.07
C SER A 133 -16.86 1.53 5.47
N VAL A 134 -16.13 2.05 6.46
CA VAL A 134 -16.62 2.18 7.84
C VAL A 134 -17.84 3.11 7.89
N LEU A 135 -17.75 4.27 7.24
CA LEU A 135 -18.85 5.25 7.24
C LEU A 135 -20.12 4.71 6.58
N ALA A 136 -19.98 3.89 5.53
CA ALA A 136 -21.11 3.30 4.81
C ALA A 136 -21.69 2.04 5.47
N GLU A 137 -20.86 1.20 6.09
CA GLU A 137 -21.24 -0.15 6.48
C GLU A 137 -21.34 -0.34 8.00
N GLU A 138 -20.72 0.52 8.81
CA GLU A 138 -20.71 0.44 10.27
C GLU A 138 -21.35 1.70 10.88
N PRO A 139 -22.68 1.77 11.00
CA PRO A 139 -23.36 3.03 11.38
C PRO A 139 -23.04 3.54 12.80
N GLN A 140 -22.52 2.69 13.68
CA GLN A 140 -22.18 3.04 15.06
C GLN A 140 -20.67 3.21 15.29
N SER A 141 -19.84 2.92 14.28
CA SER A 141 -18.39 3.05 14.36
C SER A 141 -17.93 4.47 14.04
N THR A 142 -16.77 4.84 14.58
CA THR A 142 -16.11 6.12 14.34
C THR A 142 -14.75 5.93 13.71
N PHE A 143 -14.33 6.88 12.90
CA PHE A 143 -13.02 6.91 12.28
C PHE A 143 -12.37 8.27 12.49
N ALA A 144 -11.15 8.30 13.02
CA ALA A 144 -10.36 9.52 13.12
C ALA A 144 -9.14 9.42 12.19
N LEU A 145 -8.79 10.50 11.52
CA LEU A 145 -7.68 10.55 10.57
C LEU A 145 -6.64 11.59 10.99
N ILE A 146 -5.39 11.20 11.09
CA ILE A 146 -4.25 12.13 11.11
C ILE A 146 -3.63 12.12 9.71
N TYR A 147 -3.65 13.27 9.01
CA TYR A 147 -3.22 13.31 7.62
C TYR A 147 -2.13 14.35 7.35
N GLY A 148 -0.92 13.86 7.08
CA GLY A 148 0.27 14.66 6.81
C GLY A 148 0.49 14.95 5.34
N ASN A 149 0.71 16.22 4.98
CA ASN A 149 1.04 16.66 3.62
C ASN A 149 2.01 17.85 3.63
N LYS A 150 2.36 18.39 2.46
CA LYS A 150 3.17 19.61 2.35
C LYS A 150 2.31 20.85 2.61
N SER A 151 1.14 20.91 1.99
CA SER A 151 0.18 22.00 2.06
C SER A 151 -1.23 21.47 1.74
N PRO A 152 -2.31 22.26 1.92
CA PRO A 152 -3.65 21.90 1.47
C PRO A 152 -3.70 21.53 -0.02
N GLU A 153 -3.02 22.29 -0.89
CA GLU A 153 -3.01 22.11 -2.35
C GLU A 153 -2.27 20.82 -2.77
N ASP A 154 -1.34 20.33 -1.94
CA ASP A 154 -0.62 19.08 -2.15
C ASP A 154 -1.36 17.87 -1.55
N THR A 155 -2.55 18.08 -0.96
CA THR A 155 -3.32 17.05 -0.26
C THR A 155 -4.23 16.30 -1.21
N ILE A 156 -3.92 15.02 -1.44
CA ILE A 156 -4.74 14.14 -2.30
C ILE A 156 -6.10 13.93 -1.62
N PHE A 157 -7.20 14.06 -2.38
CA PHE A 157 -8.58 13.91 -1.93
C PHE A 157 -9.02 14.94 -0.86
N TYR A 158 -8.38 16.15 -0.81
CA TYR A 158 -8.68 17.15 0.21
C TYR A 158 -10.17 17.51 0.26
N ALA A 159 -10.76 17.89 -0.88
CA ALA A 159 -12.18 18.25 -0.94
C ALA A 159 -13.09 17.06 -0.55
N GLN A 160 -12.83 15.87 -1.08
CA GLN A 160 -13.60 14.66 -0.77
C GLN A 160 -13.56 14.31 0.73
N LEU A 161 -12.40 14.47 1.38
CA LEU A 161 -12.26 14.23 2.82
C LEU A 161 -13.05 15.25 3.64
N GLN A 162 -13.04 16.54 3.24
CA GLN A 162 -13.86 17.57 3.88
C GLN A 162 -15.36 17.30 3.70
N GLU A 163 -15.80 16.88 2.54
CA GLU A 163 -17.19 16.48 2.29
C GLU A 163 -17.60 15.29 3.17
N LEU A 164 -16.75 14.28 3.33
CA LEU A 164 -17.01 13.14 4.22
C LEU A 164 -17.11 13.57 5.68
N GLU A 165 -16.21 14.46 6.14
CA GLU A 165 -16.24 14.99 7.51
C GLU A 165 -17.52 15.81 7.76
N ALA A 166 -17.89 16.66 6.83
CA ALA A 166 -19.12 17.45 6.91
C ALA A 166 -20.39 16.58 6.88
N ALA A 167 -20.38 15.47 6.12
CA ALA A 167 -21.50 14.53 6.06
C ALA A 167 -21.61 13.64 7.32
N HIS A 168 -20.51 13.42 8.04
CA HIS A 168 -20.45 12.51 9.20
C HIS A 168 -19.78 13.15 10.43
N PRO A 169 -20.18 14.34 10.89
CA PRO A 169 -19.44 15.13 11.88
C PRO A 169 -19.29 14.45 13.25
N SER A 170 -20.18 13.52 13.61
CA SER A 170 -20.09 12.74 14.86
C SER A 170 -19.31 11.43 14.73
N ARG A 171 -18.97 11.02 13.52
CA ARG A 171 -18.35 9.71 13.26
C ARG A 171 -17.03 9.78 12.51
N PHE A 172 -16.71 10.91 11.88
CA PHE A 172 -15.46 11.11 11.17
C PHE A 172 -14.84 12.46 11.54
N SER A 173 -13.56 12.46 11.85
CA SER A 173 -12.79 13.67 12.16
C SER A 173 -11.40 13.60 11.55
N ILE A 174 -10.86 14.77 11.17
CA ILE A 174 -9.55 14.86 10.51
C ILE A 174 -8.66 15.86 11.25
N GLN A 175 -7.46 15.44 11.62
CA GLN A 175 -6.37 16.32 12.02
C GLN A 175 -5.37 16.43 10.87
N TYR A 176 -5.38 17.56 10.19
CA TYR A 176 -4.37 17.85 9.16
C TYR A 176 -3.04 18.27 9.78
N VAL A 177 -1.93 17.87 9.13
CA VAL A 177 -0.56 18.25 9.50
C VAL A 177 0.16 18.71 8.24
N PHE A 178 0.56 19.99 8.17
CA PHE A 178 1.22 20.54 6.99
C PHE A 178 2.68 20.94 7.28
N SER A 179 3.60 20.39 6.47
CA SER A 179 5.03 20.61 6.69
C SER A 179 5.59 21.88 6.03
N ARG A 180 4.85 22.53 5.13
CA ARG A 180 5.29 23.69 4.37
C ARG A 180 4.29 24.85 4.30
N ALA A 181 3.12 24.67 4.87
CA ALA A 181 2.09 25.71 4.92
C ALA A 181 1.50 25.76 6.33
N LYS A 182 1.10 26.94 6.76
CA LYS A 182 0.23 27.13 7.92
C LYS A 182 -1.20 27.24 7.41
N ALA A 183 -2.11 26.48 7.99
CA ALA A 183 -3.53 26.54 7.69
C ALA A 183 -4.33 26.52 8.99
N GLU A 184 -5.51 27.08 8.95
CA GLU A 184 -6.43 27.08 10.08
C GLU A 184 -6.84 25.64 10.42
N HIS A 185 -6.95 25.32 11.69
CA HIS A 185 -7.26 23.98 12.22
C HIS A 185 -6.28 22.86 11.82
N ALA A 186 -5.07 23.20 11.36
CA ALA A 186 -4.02 22.25 11.05
C ALA A 186 -2.78 22.45 11.93
N LEU A 187 -2.08 21.35 12.22
CA LEU A 187 -0.78 21.42 12.87
C LEU A 187 0.31 21.71 11.82
N PHE A 188 1.36 22.41 12.26
CA PHE A 188 2.53 22.67 11.41
C PHE A 188 3.65 21.70 11.74
N GLY A 189 4.17 21.00 10.72
CA GLY A 189 5.25 20.05 10.86
C GLY A 189 5.02 18.76 10.08
N ARG A 190 5.60 17.69 10.58
CA ARG A 190 5.39 16.31 10.11
C ARG A 190 4.68 15.52 11.20
N ILE A 191 4.06 14.41 10.81
CA ILE A 191 3.53 13.47 11.80
C ILE A 191 4.71 12.83 12.51
N ASP A 192 4.76 13.04 13.82
CA ASP A 192 5.73 12.52 14.79
C ASP A 192 5.01 12.16 16.10
N VAL A 193 5.78 11.75 17.11
CA VAL A 193 5.25 11.43 18.46
C VAL A 193 4.53 12.63 19.09
N SER A 194 4.97 13.85 18.82
CA SER A 194 4.35 15.06 19.40
C SER A 194 2.95 15.27 18.83
N VAL A 195 2.78 15.09 17.51
CA VAL A 195 1.48 15.13 16.83
C VAL A 195 0.55 14.02 17.34
N LEU A 196 1.07 12.79 17.50
CA LEU A 196 0.29 11.67 18.03
C LEU A 196 -0.18 11.96 19.46
N ASN A 197 0.69 12.47 20.33
CA ASN A 197 0.36 12.82 21.71
C ASN A 197 -0.66 13.97 21.78
N TYR A 198 -0.52 14.98 20.92
CA TYR A 198 -1.51 16.04 20.80
C TYR A 198 -2.89 15.47 20.43
N PHE A 199 -2.93 14.60 19.41
CA PHE A 199 -4.15 13.94 18.95
C PHE A 199 -4.80 13.12 20.09
N PHE A 200 -4.02 12.34 20.83
CA PHE A 200 -4.53 11.54 21.94
C PHE A 200 -5.03 12.39 23.12
N ASN A 201 -4.45 13.56 23.35
CA ASN A 201 -4.97 14.49 24.36
C ASN A 201 -6.37 15.04 24.01
N GLN A 202 -6.70 15.10 22.71
CA GLN A 202 -8.02 15.53 22.24
C GLN A 202 -9.05 14.39 22.23
N HIS A 203 -8.62 13.15 21.93
CA HIS A 203 -9.51 12.01 21.68
C HIS A 203 -9.43 10.90 22.75
N GLY A 204 -8.41 10.90 23.61
CA GLY A 204 -8.09 9.81 24.53
C GLY A 204 -7.27 8.69 23.86
N SER A 205 -6.15 8.28 24.45
CA SER A 205 -5.23 7.28 23.88
C SER A 205 -5.77 5.85 23.90
N SER A 206 -6.67 5.53 24.86
CA SER A 206 -7.25 4.20 25.04
C SER A 206 -8.59 3.99 24.33
N SER A 207 -9.01 4.97 23.52
CA SER A 207 -10.38 4.99 22.95
C SER A 207 -10.47 4.35 21.55
N PHE A 208 -9.36 3.81 21.01
CA PHE A 208 -9.36 3.27 19.66
C PHE A 208 -9.03 1.78 19.64
N ASP A 209 -9.83 1.01 18.89
CA ASP A 209 -9.69 -0.43 18.74
C ASP A 209 -8.63 -0.82 17.71
N HIS A 210 -8.46 -0.01 16.63
CA HIS A 210 -7.54 -0.32 15.52
C HIS A 210 -6.85 0.93 14.98
N TYR A 211 -5.59 0.73 14.63
CA TYR A 211 -4.69 1.75 14.06
C TYR A 211 -4.19 1.30 12.70
N TYR A 212 -4.39 2.13 11.67
CA TYR A 212 -3.96 1.87 10.30
C TYR A 212 -2.97 2.94 9.85
N LEU A 213 -1.72 2.56 9.62
CA LEU A 213 -0.64 3.47 9.29
C LEU A 213 -0.21 3.28 7.84
N CYS A 214 -0.14 4.36 7.04
CA CYS A 214 0.39 4.30 5.68
C CYS A 214 1.10 5.60 5.30
N GLY A 215 2.41 5.51 4.97
CA GLY A 215 3.24 6.67 4.68
C GLY A 215 4.73 6.34 4.64
N PRO A 216 5.60 7.34 4.90
CA PRO A 216 7.05 7.12 4.97
C PRO A 216 7.44 6.11 6.05
N GLU A 217 8.43 5.27 5.75
CA GLU A 217 8.94 4.24 6.67
C GLU A 217 9.32 4.80 8.05
N SER A 218 10.00 5.95 8.09
CA SER A 218 10.37 6.61 9.35
C SER A 218 9.16 6.98 10.21
N MET A 219 8.09 7.52 9.61
CA MET A 219 6.85 7.82 10.32
C MET A 219 6.21 6.55 10.89
N ILE A 220 6.10 5.51 10.07
CA ILE A 220 5.48 4.24 10.48
C ILE A 220 6.27 3.61 11.64
N THR A 221 7.60 3.57 11.54
CA THR A 221 8.47 3.01 12.58
C THR A 221 8.34 3.77 13.90
N GLU A 222 8.43 5.09 13.85
CA GLU A 222 8.34 5.95 15.03
C GLU A 222 6.97 5.86 15.72
N ILE A 223 5.89 5.99 14.94
CA ILE A 223 4.53 5.95 15.47
C ILE A 223 4.17 4.56 15.98
N SER A 224 4.56 3.48 15.28
CA SER A 224 4.32 2.12 15.75
C SER A 224 5.03 1.83 17.07
N ALA A 225 6.28 2.31 17.23
CA ALA A 225 7.02 2.17 18.48
C ALA A 225 6.33 2.90 19.63
N GLU A 226 5.86 4.12 19.41
CA GLU A 226 5.12 4.91 20.41
C GLU A 226 3.78 4.27 20.79
N LEU A 227 3.02 3.74 19.82
CA LEU A 227 1.77 3.02 20.10
C LEU A 227 2.03 1.80 20.98
N LYS A 228 3.09 1.02 20.70
CA LYS A 228 3.50 -0.12 21.52
C LYS A 228 3.93 0.33 22.92
N ALA A 229 4.68 1.43 23.05
CA ALA A 229 5.07 2.01 24.33
C ALA A 229 3.86 2.46 25.18
N LYS A 230 2.75 2.81 24.52
CA LYS A 230 1.47 3.11 25.17
C LYS A 230 0.61 1.87 25.46
N ASN A 231 1.19 0.68 25.37
CA ASN A 231 0.53 -0.61 25.59
C ASN A 231 -0.61 -0.92 24.62
N ILE A 232 -0.62 -0.32 23.41
CA ILE A 232 -1.54 -0.75 22.36
C ILE A 232 -1.09 -2.11 21.83
N PRO A 233 -1.98 -3.12 21.79
CA PRO A 233 -1.65 -4.45 21.30
C PRO A 233 -1.13 -4.42 19.86
N GLU A 234 -0.10 -5.19 19.55
CA GLU A 234 0.46 -5.24 18.20
C GLU A 234 -0.57 -5.67 17.15
N SER A 235 -1.50 -6.54 17.51
CA SER A 235 -2.61 -6.98 16.66
C SER A 235 -3.58 -5.85 16.27
N ALA A 236 -3.61 -4.76 17.05
CA ALA A 236 -4.41 -3.58 16.75
C ALA A 236 -3.70 -2.59 15.82
N ILE A 237 -2.38 -2.75 15.61
CA ILE A 237 -1.55 -1.84 14.79
C ILE A 237 -1.27 -2.52 13.46
N LYS A 238 -1.81 -1.97 12.38
CA LYS A 238 -1.57 -2.43 11.01
C LYS A 238 -0.89 -1.33 10.20
N PHE A 239 0.01 -1.70 9.31
CA PHE A 239 0.67 -0.71 8.46
C PHE A 239 0.96 -1.25 7.06
N GLU A 240 1.11 -0.31 6.11
CA GLU A 240 1.57 -0.58 4.74
C GLU A 240 2.61 0.45 4.32
N LEU A 241 3.68 -0.02 3.68
CA LEU A 241 4.78 0.79 3.16
C LEU A 241 4.67 0.92 1.64
N PHE A 242 4.86 2.13 1.10
CA PHE A 242 4.85 2.36 -0.36
C PHE A 242 6.25 2.49 -0.96
N SER A 243 7.25 2.81 -0.16
CA SER A 243 8.65 2.88 -0.59
C SER A 243 9.54 2.24 0.46
N ALA A 244 10.41 1.37 0.03
CA ALA A 244 11.53 0.96 0.86
C ALA A 244 12.56 2.09 0.85
N ALA A 245 13.13 2.46 2.00
CA ALA A 245 14.36 3.22 2.02
C ALA A 245 15.39 2.48 1.16
N PRO A 246 16.24 3.19 0.37
CA PRO A 246 17.33 2.53 -0.34
C PRO A 246 18.12 1.72 0.69
N THR A 247 18.08 0.42 0.61
CA THR A 247 19.03 -0.42 1.34
C THR A 247 20.41 -0.08 0.78
N GLU A 248 21.31 0.41 1.61
CA GLU A 248 22.71 0.34 1.28
C GLU A 248 22.95 -1.11 0.85
N LYS A 249 23.49 -1.29 -0.35
CA LYS A 249 23.87 -2.62 -0.82
C LYS A 249 24.94 -3.10 0.16
N THR A 250 24.52 -3.79 1.18
CA THR A 250 25.46 -4.57 2.02
C THR A 250 26.12 -5.50 1.00
N GLU A 251 27.41 -5.28 0.76
CA GLU A 251 28.23 -6.19 -0.04
C GLU A 251 28.18 -7.54 0.66
N GLN A 252 27.26 -8.39 0.22
CA GLN A 252 27.26 -9.76 0.66
C GLN A 252 28.53 -10.40 0.10
N THR A 253 29.42 -10.78 1.00
CA THR A 253 30.71 -11.40 0.72
C THR A 253 30.59 -12.83 0.19
N SER A 254 29.38 -13.37 -0.01
CA SER A 254 29.16 -14.67 -0.59
C SER A 254 29.50 -14.67 -2.09
N GLN A 255 30.69 -15.13 -2.41
CA GLN A 255 31.14 -15.42 -3.77
C GLN A 255 30.85 -16.89 -4.08
N GLY A 256 29.79 -17.15 -4.84
CA GLY A 256 29.46 -18.50 -5.24
C GLY A 256 28.17 -18.56 -6.05
N ASN A 257 27.91 -19.73 -6.62
CA ASN A 257 26.64 -20.05 -7.24
C ASN A 257 25.85 -21.01 -6.35
N THR A 258 24.54 -20.93 -6.42
CA THR A 258 23.62 -21.85 -5.75
C THR A 258 22.66 -22.40 -6.81
N THR A 259 22.41 -23.70 -6.77
CA THR A 259 21.37 -24.32 -7.61
C THR A 259 20.05 -24.19 -6.88
N ILE A 260 19.06 -23.58 -7.56
CA ILE A 260 17.70 -23.45 -7.04
C ILE A 260 16.69 -24.10 -7.99
N SER A 261 15.60 -24.60 -7.42
CA SER A 261 14.43 -25.06 -8.16
C SER A 261 13.26 -24.17 -7.81
N VAL A 262 12.68 -23.53 -8.81
CA VAL A 262 11.54 -22.60 -8.67
C VAL A 262 10.32 -23.25 -9.29
N LEU A 263 9.25 -23.39 -8.50
CA LEU A 263 7.94 -23.87 -8.95
C LEU A 263 7.01 -22.66 -9.12
N VAL A 264 6.58 -22.41 -10.36
CA VAL A 264 5.59 -21.38 -10.69
C VAL A 264 4.57 -22.02 -11.62
N ASP A 265 3.28 -21.89 -11.33
CA ASP A 265 2.15 -22.43 -12.12
C ASP A 265 2.22 -23.92 -12.47
N GLY A 266 2.75 -24.71 -11.56
CA GLY A 266 2.90 -26.15 -11.76
C GLY A 266 4.13 -26.55 -12.55
N GLU A 267 4.90 -25.60 -13.09
CA GLU A 267 6.16 -25.84 -13.79
C GLU A 267 7.36 -25.65 -12.86
N THR A 268 8.24 -26.64 -12.79
CA THR A 268 9.48 -26.57 -12.02
C THR A 268 10.66 -26.30 -12.95
N THR A 269 11.36 -25.19 -12.70
CA THR A 269 12.59 -24.85 -13.40
C THR A 269 13.76 -24.88 -12.43
N THR A 270 14.81 -25.66 -12.75
CA THR A 270 16.04 -25.74 -11.93
C THR A 270 17.18 -25.04 -12.67
N PHE A 271 17.89 -24.15 -11.98
CA PHE A 271 19.00 -23.40 -12.55
C PHE A 271 20.01 -22.95 -11.49
N GLU A 272 21.21 -22.60 -11.96
CA GLU A 272 22.20 -21.94 -11.10
C GLU A 272 22.01 -20.43 -11.08
N MET A 273 22.15 -19.83 -9.91
CA MET A 273 22.18 -18.38 -9.71
C MET A 273 23.37 -17.97 -8.85
N PRO A 274 23.96 -16.77 -9.10
CA PRO A 274 24.93 -16.18 -8.19
C PRO A 274 24.27 -15.87 -6.83
N GLN A 275 24.94 -16.22 -5.73
CA GLN A 275 24.41 -15.96 -4.36
C GLN A 275 24.17 -14.47 -4.06
N LYS A 276 24.84 -13.56 -4.77
CA LYS A 276 24.60 -12.11 -4.69
C LYS A 276 23.35 -11.61 -5.39
N GLN A 277 22.68 -12.46 -6.15
CA GLN A 277 21.47 -12.14 -6.91
C GLN A 277 20.25 -12.58 -6.10
N THR A 278 19.15 -11.82 -6.17
CA THR A 278 17.91 -12.27 -5.55
C THR A 278 17.24 -13.39 -6.35
N VAL A 279 16.47 -14.22 -5.65
CA VAL A 279 15.69 -15.31 -6.26
C VAL A 279 14.80 -14.77 -7.39
N LEU A 280 14.13 -13.63 -7.16
CA LEU A 280 13.28 -12.99 -8.17
C LEU A 280 14.08 -12.57 -9.41
N GLU A 281 15.20 -11.86 -9.23
CA GLU A 281 16.04 -11.44 -10.37
C GLU A 281 16.53 -12.64 -11.20
N ALA A 282 16.92 -13.71 -10.52
CA ALA A 282 17.39 -14.93 -11.19
C ALA A 282 16.25 -15.61 -11.97
N ALA A 283 15.06 -15.73 -11.37
CA ALA A 283 13.88 -16.29 -12.03
C ALA A 283 13.48 -15.47 -13.28
N LEU A 284 13.42 -14.16 -13.17
CA LEU A 284 13.09 -13.27 -14.29
C LEU A 284 14.11 -13.35 -15.43
N LYS A 285 15.40 -13.45 -15.12
CA LYS A 285 16.46 -13.67 -16.13
C LYS A 285 16.34 -15.00 -16.88
N LYS A 286 15.73 -16.00 -16.25
CA LYS A 286 15.43 -17.30 -16.86
C LYS A 286 14.10 -17.30 -17.65
N GLY A 287 13.42 -16.16 -17.72
CA GLY A 287 12.14 -16.05 -18.43
C GLY A 287 10.95 -16.60 -17.62
N ILE A 288 11.15 -16.92 -16.33
CA ILE A 288 10.06 -17.37 -15.46
C ILE A 288 9.21 -16.14 -15.10
N ASP A 289 7.92 -16.17 -15.38
CA ASP A 289 6.99 -15.09 -15.04
C ASP A 289 6.61 -15.14 -13.55
N ALA A 290 7.63 -15.05 -12.69
CA ALA A 290 7.43 -15.00 -11.24
C ALA A 290 6.65 -13.73 -10.84
N PRO A 291 5.72 -13.79 -9.88
CA PRO A 291 4.95 -12.64 -9.46
C PRO A 291 5.82 -11.61 -8.73
N TYR A 292 5.67 -10.34 -9.07
CA TYR A 292 6.33 -9.23 -8.37
C TYR A 292 5.63 -7.89 -8.63
N SER A 293 5.92 -6.90 -7.76
CA SER A 293 5.52 -5.51 -7.97
C SER A 293 6.59 -4.52 -7.48
N CYS A 294 6.74 -4.29 -6.17
CA CYS A 294 7.59 -3.25 -5.61
C CYS A 294 9.10 -3.53 -5.71
N GLN A 295 9.53 -4.78 -5.72
CA GLN A 295 10.91 -5.27 -5.65
C GLN A 295 11.72 -4.73 -4.45
N GLY A 296 11.06 -4.13 -3.46
CA GLY A 296 11.68 -3.48 -2.29
C GLY A 296 11.35 -4.14 -0.95
N GLY A 297 10.75 -5.35 -0.94
CA GLY A 297 10.42 -6.06 0.31
C GLY A 297 9.27 -5.45 1.12
N ILE A 298 8.39 -4.66 0.48
CA ILE A 298 7.33 -3.88 1.14
C ILE A 298 5.91 -4.23 0.68
N CYS A 299 5.77 -5.11 -0.32
CA CYS A 299 4.49 -5.66 -0.75
C CYS A 299 4.57 -7.19 -0.76
N SER A 300 3.45 -7.87 -0.70
CA SER A 300 3.40 -9.34 -0.69
C SER A 300 3.39 -9.95 -2.10
N SER A 301 3.48 -9.16 -3.18
CA SER A 301 3.35 -9.67 -4.56
C SER A 301 4.38 -10.72 -4.95
N CYS A 302 5.58 -10.70 -4.33
CA CYS A 302 6.65 -11.67 -4.59
C CYS A 302 6.78 -12.74 -3.50
N LEU A 303 5.69 -12.99 -2.76
CA LEU A 303 5.69 -14.01 -1.71
C LEU A 303 5.98 -15.39 -2.30
N GLY A 304 6.92 -16.11 -1.70
CA GLY A 304 7.25 -17.48 -2.02
C GLY A 304 7.39 -18.31 -0.76
N ARG A 305 7.49 -19.64 -0.92
CA ARG A 305 7.73 -20.55 0.20
C ARG A 305 8.95 -21.43 -0.10
N VAL A 306 9.89 -21.47 0.82
CA VAL A 306 11.02 -22.41 0.80
C VAL A 306 10.51 -23.78 1.24
N THR A 307 10.52 -24.75 0.35
CA THR A 307 10.09 -26.13 0.63
C THR A 307 11.26 -27.05 0.97
N LYS A 308 12.48 -26.70 0.54
CA LYS A 308 13.71 -27.43 0.82
C LYS A 308 14.90 -26.48 0.82
N GLY A 309 15.79 -26.62 1.79
CA GLY A 309 16.95 -25.74 1.97
C GLY A 309 16.65 -24.54 2.84
N SER A 310 17.37 -23.46 2.62
CA SER A 310 17.21 -22.20 3.36
C SER A 310 17.43 -21.01 2.42
N ALA A 311 16.82 -19.87 2.74
CA ALA A 311 17.05 -18.60 2.08
C ALA A 311 17.19 -17.51 3.13
N HIS A 312 17.97 -16.46 2.82
CA HIS A 312 18.13 -15.30 3.66
C HIS A 312 17.55 -14.07 2.97
N MET A 313 16.75 -13.29 3.68
CA MET A 313 16.20 -12.01 3.18
C MET A 313 17.04 -10.84 3.68
N VAL A 314 17.50 -9.99 2.77
CA VAL A 314 18.22 -8.75 3.11
C VAL A 314 17.30 -7.76 3.85
N LYS A 315 16.05 -7.68 3.42
CA LYS A 315 15.03 -6.84 4.06
C LYS A 315 13.71 -7.62 4.15
N ASN A 316 13.13 -7.59 5.35
CA ASN A 316 11.77 -8.07 5.61
C ASN A 316 11.05 -7.07 6.49
N THR A 317 10.00 -6.43 5.99
CA THR A 317 9.19 -5.45 6.73
C THR A 317 7.73 -5.85 6.85
N ILE A 318 7.34 -6.97 6.24
CA ILE A 318 5.92 -7.38 6.14
C ILE A 318 5.63 -8.79 6.63
N LEU A 319 6.63 -9.68 6.66
CA LEU A 319 6.45 -11.03 7.20
C LEU A 319 6.80 -11.04 8.67
N SER A 320 5.95 -11.64 9.48
CA SER A 320 6.21 -11.91 10.90
C SER A 320 7.27 -13.01 11.06
N ASP A 321 7.89 -13.07 12.23
CA ASP A 321 8.89 -14.11 12.54
C ASP A 321 8.29 -15.52 12.43
N SER A 322 7.01 -15.70 12.76
CA SER A 322 6.30 -16.97 12.59
C SER A 322 6.15 -17.36 11.11
N GLU A 323 5.80 -16.42 10.24
CA GLU A 323 5.68 -16.67 8.79
C GLU A 323 7.04 -17.00 8.16
N VAL A 324 8.10 -16.33 8.58
CA VAL A 324 9.47 -16.64 8.17
C VAL A 324 9.89 -18.04 8.66
N ALA A 325 9.55 -18.38 9.90
CA ALA A 325 9.82 -19.72 10.45
C ALA A 325 9.06 -20.84 9.70
N GLU A 326 7.89 -20.54 9.15
CA GLU A 326 7.13 -21.42 8.25
C GLU A 326 7.70 -21.52 6.83
N GLY A 327 8.82 -20.84 6.54
CA GLY A 327 9.50 -20.82 5.27
C GLY A 327 9.00 -19.80 4.25
N LEU A 328 8.15 -18.82 4.66
CA LEU A 328 7.75 -17.75 3.76
C LEU A 328 8.90 -16.77 3.53
N ILE A 329 9.06 -16.35 2.28
CA ILE A 329 10.09 -15.40 1.86
C ILE A 329 9.52 -14.37 0.86
N LEU A 330 10.15 -13.22 0.80
CA LEU A 330 9.97 -12.24 -0.27
C LEU A 330 11.07 -12.49 -1.30
N THR A 331 10.74 -13.08 -2.45
CA THR A 331 11.71 -13.51 -3.45
C THR A 331 12.56 -12.36 -4.00
N CYS A 332 12.07 -11.12 -3.94
CA CYS A 332 12.82 -9.92 -4.33
C CYS A 332 13.89 -9.50 -3.30
N GLN A 333 13.92 -10.12 -2.12
CA GLN A 333 14.88 -9.86 -1.03
C GLN A 333 15.64 -11.12 -0.62
N ALA A 334 15.21 -12.28 -1.09
CA ALA A 334 15.78 -13.59 -0.73
C ALA A 334 16.98 -13.97 -1.62
N HIS A 335 17.99 -14.52 -0.96
CA HIS A 335 19.23 -15.03 -1.58
C HIS A 335 19.48 -16.47 -1.19
#